data_8df88672800beb78ce76f29c43919315
#
_entry.id   8df88672800beb78ce76f29c43919315
#
_cell.length_a   1.000
_cell.length_b   1.000
_cell.length_c   1.000
_cell.angle_alpha   90.00
_cell.angle_beta   90.00
_cell.angle_gamma   90.00
#
_symmetry.space_group_name_H-M   'P 1'
#
loop_
_entity.id
_entity.type
_entity.pdbx_description
1 polymer ?
#
loop_
_entity_poly.entity_id
_entity_poly.type
_entity_poly.pdbx_seq_one_letter_code
_entity_poly.pdbx_strand_id
1 'polypeptide(L)'
;MNKRERVTVAFRGQETDHIPVCMWKHVPSEYWADDDRFADYQVRAFQNTDVDFMKLSGDKYFCWPSPLLEHIGKADELFGMEPLGRMHPHIRGQIERTKKVVRGLGKDCVSLYLVFAPLSCIRLQIGYPMMMKLIRENPEAMKYACSVVAEDLKLLVRGVIEEAGADGIFYSVQNAEIDRFTAEEYRDWVTPSDKAVLDFANSVSDMNAIHFCAWEGVRNRLSVWEDYRAPVVSWSRFIDEMDIREAQEHFGCTVWGGFDNRPGTFLYTATREEIEQETARMISRSGGTRYILGSDCSLHDELPEERIRWVSEAARKA
;
A
#
# COMPACT_ATOMS: atom_id res chain seq x y z
N MET A 1 17.44 -10.23 16.79
CA MET A 1 17.29 -8.89 16.13
C MET A 1 16.24 -8.07 16.82
N ASN A 2 16.34 -6.72 16.91
CA ASN A 2 15.17 -5.90 17.20
C ASN A 2 14.26 -5.81 15.97
N LYS A 3 13.05 -5.22 16.13
CA LYS A 3 12.05 -5.15 15.02
C LYS A 3 12.61 -4.42 13.79
N ARG A 4 13.24 -3.26 13.97
CA ARG A 4 13.83 -2.46 12.88
C ARG A 4 14.91 -3.22 12.11
N GLU A 5 15.84 -3.84 12.82
CA GLU A 5 16.91 -4.65 12.22
C GLU A 5 16.31 -5.78 11.37
N ARG A 6 15.36 -6.54 11.92
CA ARG A 6 14.69 -7.65 11.25
C ARG A 6 14.03 -7.20 9.94
N VAL A 7 13.24 -6.13 10.00
CA VAL A 7 12.54 -5.59 8.82
C VAL A 7 13.53 -5.10 7.77
N THR A 8 14.59 -4.38 8.18
CA THR A 8 15.62 -3.90 7.25
C THR A 8 16.34 -5.06 6.55
N VAL A 9 16.65 -6.13 7.28
CA VAL A 9 17.28 -7.34 6.74
C VAL A 9 16.33 -8.07 5.76
N ALA A 10 15.05 -8.19 6.13
CA ALA A 10 14.03 -8.81 5.26
C ALA A 10 13.79 -8.02 3.97
N PHE A 11 13.81 -6.68 4.01
CA PHE A 11 13.72 -5.83 2.81
C PHE A 11 14.87 -6.08 1.82
N ARG A 12 16.03 -6.49 2.31
CA ARG A 12 17.18 -6.88 1.49
C ARG A 12 17.14 -8.34 1.02
N GLY A 13 16.07 -9.06 1.32
CA GLY A 13 15.89 -10.45 0.97
C GLY A 13 16.79 -11.43 1.75
N GLN A 14 17.35 -10.98 2.86
CA GLN A 14 18.29 -11.76 3.69
C GLN A 14 17.54 -12.52 4.79
N GLU A 15 18.21 -13.52 5.37
CA GLU A 15 17.68 -14.33 6.47
C GLU A 15 17.55 -13.51 7.76
N THR A 16 16.45 -13.73 8.48
CA THR A 16 16.13 -13.08 9.74
C THR A 16 15.96 -14.10 10.86
N ASP A 17 15.97 -13.65 12.12
CA ASP A 17 15.74 -14.52 13.27
C ASP A 17 14.35 -15.15 13.31
N HIS A 18 13.36 -14.52 12.68
CA HIS A 18 12.05 -15.04 12.30
C HIS A 18 11.46 -14.18 11.18
N ILE A 19 10.50 -14.71 10.43
CA ILE A 19 9.83 -13.99 9.35
C ILE A 19 9.05 -12.81 9.94
N PRO A 20 9.33 -11.54 9.51
CA PRO A 20 8.60 -10.38 10.00
C PRO A 20 7.14 -10.41 9.58
N VAL A 21 6.28 -9.85 10.45
CA VAL A 21 4.85 -9.78 10.25
C VAL A 21 4.42 -8.33 10.13
N CYS A 22 3.61 -8.01 9.11
CA CYS A 22 2.86 -6.77 9.06
C CYS A 22 1.49 -7.01 8.42
N MET A 23 0.46 -6.69 9.17
CA MET A 23 -0.94 -6.65 8.76
C MET A 23 -1.54 -5.34 9.22
N TRP A 24 -2.50 -4.80 8.46
CA TRP A 24 -3.05 -3.49 8.76
C TRP A 24 -4.56 -3.43 8.53
N LYS A 25 -5.19 -2.47 9.20
CA LYS A 25 -6.56 -2.04 9.01
C LYS A 25 -6.60 -0.58 8.54
N HIS A 26 -7.74 -0.15 8.05
CA HIS A 26 -8.03 1.27 7.92
C HIS A 26 -8.26 1.90 9.30
N VAL A 27 -8.01 3.21 9.39
CA VAL A 27 -8.37 3.97 10.60
C VAL A 27 -9.85 4.34 10.49
N PRO A 28 -10.69 3.98 11.49
CA PRO A 28 -12.11 4.32 11.47
C PRO A 28 -12.37 5.83 11.34
N SER A 29 -13.44 6.19 10.63
CA SER A 29 -13.71 7.58 10.24
C SER A 29 -13.95 8.54 11.38
N GLU A 30 -14.36 8.04 12.56
CA GLU A 30 -14.50 8.83 13.77
C GLU A 30 -13.20 9.41 14.32
N TYR A 31 -12.03 8.92 13.85
CA TYR A 31 -10.71 9.44 14.19
C TYR A 31 -10.18 10.44 13.16
N TRP A 32 -10.79 10.58 11.98
CA TRP A 32 -10.22 11.36 10.87
C TRP A 32 -10.17 12.88 11.11
N ALA A 33 -11.05 13.39 11.97
CA ALA A 33 -11.10 14.82 12.27
C ALA A 33 -10.01 15.30 13.25
N ASP A 34 -9.43 14.38 14.00
CA ASP A 34 -8.46 14.65 15.07
C ASP A 34 -7.16 13.88 14.81
N ASP A 35 -6.11 14.61 14.44
CA ASP A 35 -4.82 14.01 14.09
C ASP A 35 -4.11 13.33 15.27
N ASP A 36 -4.36 13.75 16.51
CA ASP A 36 -3.77 13.10 17.70
C ASP A 36 -4.47 11.77 17.97
N ARG A 37 -5.81 11.74 17.94
CA ARG A 37 -6.58 10.50 18.07
C ARG A 37 -6.29 9.52 16.92
N PHE A 38 -6.10 10.03 15.70
CA PHE A 38 -5.71 9.23 14.54
C PHE A 38 -4.33 8.58 14.76
N ALA A 39 -3.36 9.34 15.25
CA ALA A 39 -2.04 8.83 15.54
C ALA A 39 -2.07 7.80 16.69
N ASP A 40 -2.76 8.10 17.77
CA ASP A 40 -2.93 7.19 18.91
C ASP A 40 -3.57 5.86 18.51
N TYR A 41 -4.55 5.88 17.61
CA TYR A 41 -5.15 4.65 17.08
C TYR A 41 -4.11 3.75 16.41
N GLN A 42 -3.29 4.29 15.51
CA GLN A 42 -2.27 3.51 14.81
C GLN A 42 -1.16 3.01 15.75
N VAL A 43 -0.75 3.83 16.72
CA VAL A 43 0.24 3.43 17.72
C VAL A 43 -0.29 2.28 18.60
N ARG A 44 -1.55 2.37 19.04
CA ARG A 44 -2.19 1.27 19.80
C ARG A 44 -2.33 0.01 18.97
N ALA A 45 -2.71 0.11 17.69
CA ALA A 45 -2.79 -1.04 16.80
C ALA A 45 -1.44 -1.76 16.69
N PHE A 46 -0.33 -1.02 16.57
CA PHE A 46 1.03 -1.59 16.60
C PHE A 46 1.33 -2.34 17.91
N GLN A 47 0.99 -1.74 19.03
CA GLN A 47 1.22 -2.34 20.37
C GLN A 47 0.35 -3.57 20.60
N ASN A 48 -0.91 -3.52 20.19
CA ASN A 48 -1.89 -4.58 20.40
C ASN A 48 -1.64 -5.80 19.51
N THR A 49 -1.24 -5.59 18.28
CA THR A 49 -1.01 -6.67 17.30
C THR A 49 0.40 -7.24 17.36
N ASP A 50 1.33 -6.49 17.94
CA ASP A 50 2.75 -6.84 18.07
C ASP A 50 3.44 -7.20 16.75
N VAL A 51 2.98 -6.61 15.65
CA VAL A 51 3.62 -6.72 14.33
C VAL A 51 5.03 -6.11 14.31
N ASP A 52 5.85 -6.45 13.32
CA ASP A 52 7.24 -6.01 13.28
C ASP A 52 7.42 -4.60 12.74
N PHE A 53 6.49 -4.13 11.90
CA PHE A 53 6.50 -2.78 11.34
C PHE A 53 5.09 -2.32 10.97
N MET A 54 4.94 -1.06 10.57
CA MET A 54 3.64 -0.47 10.28
C MET A 54 3.54 0.07 8.84
N LYS A 55 2.49 -0.32 8.15
CA LYS A 55 1.97 0.41 7.01
C LYS A 55 1.04 1.50 7.57
N LEU A 56 1.48 2.76 7.46
CA LEU A 56 0.73 3.91 7.94
C LEU A 56 -0.43 4.23 7.00
N SER A 57 -1.57 4.54 7.57
CA SER A 57 -2.76 4.86 6.79
C SER A 57 -2.77 6.32 6.35
N GLY A 58 -3.27 6.55 5.12
CA GLY A 58 -3.60 7.86 4.59
C GLY A 58 -5.11 8.17 4.61
N ASP A 59 -5.90 7.45 5.43
CA ASP A 59 -7.35 7.64 5.53
C ASP A 59 -7.72 9.10 5.74
N LYS A 60 -8.82 9.56 5.13
CA LYS A 60 -9.25 10.95 4.91
C LYS A 60 -8.63 11.60 3.67
N TYR A 61 -7.43 11.22 3.24
CA TYR A 61 -6.71 11.89 2.16
C TYR A 61 -6.70 11.09 0.84
N PHE A 62 -7.59 10.13 0.69
CA PHE A 62 -7.61 9.27 -0.51
C PHE A 62 -8.14 9.99 -1.75
N CYS A 63 -9.13 10.87 -1.58
CA CYS A 63 -9.68 11.66 -2.68
C CYS A 63 -8.75 12.84 -3.00
N TRP A 64 -8.47 13.07 -4.30
CA TRP A 64 -7.64 14.18 -4.74
C TRP A 64 -8.45 15.49 -4.73
N PRO A 65 -8.09 16.50 -3.95
CA PRO A 65 -8.91 17.70 -3.74
C PRO A 65 -8.76 18.69 -4.90
N SER A 66 -9.38 18.40 -6.02
CA SER A 66 -9.43 19.30 -7.17
C SER A 66 -10.87 19.75 -7.41
N PRO A 67 -11.17 21.07 -7.34
CA PRO A 67 -12.50 21.59 -7.67
C PRO A 67 -12.92 21.22 -9.10
N LEU A 68 -11.97 21.10 -10.02
CA LEU A 68 -12.23 20.66 -11.39
C LEU A 68 -12.76 19.22 -11.41
N LEU A 69 -12.16 18.32 -10.64
CA LEU A 69 -12.59 16.91 -10.60
C LEU A 69 -13.98 16.74 -9.96
N GLU A 70 -14.41 17.62 -9.06
CA GLU A 70 -15.74 17.55 -8.44
C GLU A 70 -16.88 17.73 -9.43
N HIS A 71 -16.65 18.48 -10.54
CA HIS A 71 -17.67 18.85 -11.52
C HIS A 71 -17.33 18.41 -12.94
N ILE A 72 -16.30 17.59 -13.12
CA ILE A 72 -15.79 17.22 -14.44
C ILE A 72 -16.85 16.48 -15.26
N GLY A 73 -17.01 16.90 -16.51
CA GLY A 73 -17.97 16.31 -17.46
C GLY A 73 -17.34 15.79 -18.74
N LYS A 74 -16.22 16.37 -19.17
CA LYS A 74 -15.52 16.08 -20.42
C LYS A 74 -14.04 15.89 -20.18
N ALA A 75 -13.40 15.01 -20.95
CA ALA A 75 -12.00 14.70 -20.79
C ALA A 75 -11.06 15.89 -21.02
N ASP A 76 -11.33 16.75 -22.00
CA ASP A 76 -10.48 17.91 -22.31
C ASP A 76 -10.40 18.91 -21.17
N GLU A 77 -11.37 18.91 -20.24
CA GLU A 77 -11.32 19.75 -19.04
C GLU A 77 -10.13 19.38 -18.14
N LEU A 78 -9.65 18.14 -18.20
CA LEU A 78 -8.49 17.65 -17.44
C LEU A 78 -7.19 18.43 -17.76
N PHE A 79 -7.06 19.03 -18.95
CA PHE A 79 -5.94 19.91 -19.27
C PHE A 79 -5.91 21.19 -18.41
N GLY A 80 -7.00 21.50 -17.72
CA GLY A 80 -7.07 22.59 -16.74
C GLY A 80 -6.62 22.22 -15.33
N MET A 81 -6.17 20.97 -15.08
CA MET A 81 -5.64 20.60 -13.78
C MET A 81 -4.33 21.32 -13.50
N GLU A 82 -4.20 21.83 -12.28
CA GLU A 82 -2.99 22.48 -11.78
C GLU A 82 -2.46 21.72 -10.55
N PRO A 83 -1.13 21.72 -10.32
CA PRO A 83 -0.55 21.14 -9.12
C PRO A 83 -1.06 21.82 -7.84
N LEU A 84 -1.28 21.04 -6.79
CA LEU A 84 -1.60 21.57 -5.46
C LEU A 84 -0.41 22.32 -4.85
N GLY A 85 0.78 21.77 -5.04
CA GLY A 85 2.01 22.27 -4.47
C GLY A 85 2.24 21.92 -3.00
N ARG A 86 3.49 22.03 -2.57
CA ARG A 86 3.98 21.56 -1.26
C ARG A 86 3.22 22.15 -0.06
N MET A 87 2.74 23.38 -0.15
CA MET A 87 2.08 24.07 0.96
C MET A 87 0.57 23.83 1.02
N HIS A 88 0.01 23.14 0.05
CA HIS A 88 -1.42 22.84 0.06
C HIS A 88 -1.83 22.02 1.30
N PRO A 89 -2.96 22.33 1.96
CA PRO A 89 -3.40 21.65 3.19
C PRO A 89 -3.50 20.12 3.06
N HIS A 90 -3.87 19.62 1.87
CA HIS A 90 -3.91 18.17 1.57
C HIS A 90 -2.52 17.53 1.68
N ILE A 91 -1.48 18.17 1.17
CA ILE A 91 -0.09 17.64 1.25
C ILE A 91 0.46 17.86 2.67
N ARG A 92 0.33 19.06 3.23
CA ARG A 92 0.85 19.38 4.58
C ARG A 92 0.16 18.58 5.66
N GLY A 93 -1.16 18.40 5.59
CA GLY A 93 -1.91 17.64 6.58
C GLY A 93 -1.45 16.17 6.66
N GLN A 94 -1.16 15.55 5.52
CA GLN A 94 -0.62 14.19 5.49
C GLN A 94 0.77 14.11 6.14
N ILE A 95 1.66 15.05 5.84
CA ILE A 95 3.01 15.10 6.41
C ILE A 95 2.97 15.30 7.93
N GLU A 96 2.20 16.27 8.42
CA GLU A 96 2.11 16.55 9.86
C GLU A 96 1.44 15.42 10.65
N ARG A 97 0.40 14.79 10.09
CA ARG A 97 -0.23 13.61 10.68
C ARG A 97 0.75 12.43 10.74
N THR A 98 1.47 12.15 9.65
CA THR A 98 2.50 11.10 9.59
C THR A 98 3.56 11.32 10.66
N LYS A 99 4.02 12.54 10.83
CA LYS A 99 5.01 12.92 11.87
C LYS A 99 4.55 12.57 13.28
N LYS A 100 3.25 12.77 13.58
CA LYS A 100 2.69 12.39 14.88
C LYS A 100 2.70 10.87 15.08
N VAL A 101 2.29 10.11 14.07
CA VAL A 101 2.30 8.63 14.11
C VAL A 101 3.71 8.11 14.30
N VAL A 102 4.66 8.54 13.47
CA VAL A 102 6.08 8.10 13.53
C VAL A 102 6.69 8.39 14.90
N ARG A 103 6.41 9.58 15.46
CA ARG A 103 6.87 9.93 16.82
C ARG A 103 6.30 8.96 17.87
N GLY A 104 5.02 8.61 17.78
CA GLY A 104 4.36 7.70 18.70
C GLY A 104 4.84 6.25 18.60
N LEU A 105 5.19 5.79 17.39
CA LEU A 105 5.74 4.45 17.15
C LEU A 105 7.16 4.28 17.68
N GLY A 106 7.93 5.37 17.73
CA GLY A 106 9.30 5.34 18.21
C GLY A 106 10.31 4.79 17.18
N LYS A 107 11.60 4.76 17.57
CA LYS A 107 12.71 4.47 16.67
C LYS A 107 12.84 3.00 16.25
N ASP A 108 12.28 2.08 17.03
CA ASP A 108 12.40 0.64 16.78
C ASP A 108 11.37 0.12 15.77
N CYS A 109 10.37 0.91 15.42
CA CYS A 109 9.39 0.59 14.39
C CYS A 109 9.81 1.16 13.04
N VAL A 110 9.87 0.31 12.01
CA VAL A 110 9.87 0.75 10.61
C VAL A 110 8.46 1.15 10.23
N SER A 111 8.31 2.24 9.48
CA SER A 111 7.01 2.75 9.05
C SER A 111 7.01 3.11 7.57
N LEU A 112 6.00 2.64 6.85
CA LEU A 112 5.79 2.92 5.43
C LEU A 112 4.49 3.70 5.25
N TYR A 113 4.57 4.89 4.66
CA TYR A 113 3.38 5.69 4.42
C TYR A 113 2.64 5.24 3.15
N LEU A 114 1.30 5.07 3.25
CA LEU A 114 0.48 4.72 2.09
C LEU A 114 0.43 5.87 1.08
N VAL A 115 0.81 5.57 -0.16
CA VAL A 115 0.64 6.47 -1.31
C VAL A 115 -0.10 5.71 -2.40
N PHE A 116 -1.22 6.24 -2.88
CA PHE A 116 -1.90 5.71 -4.06
C PHE A 116 -1.26 6.25 -5.34
N ALA A 117 -1.28 5.43 -6.39
CA ALA A 117 -0.83 5.84 -7.72
C ALA A 117 -1.72 6.95 -8.33
N PRO A 118 -1.21 7.79 -9.25
CA PRO A 118 -1.91 8.98 -9.75
C PRO A 118 -3.32 8.71 -10.29
N LEU A 119 -3.48 7.70 -11.15
CA LEU A 119 -4.80 7.35 -11.68
C LEU A 119 -5.76 6.88 -10.57
N SER A 120 -5.24 6.19 -9.55
CA SER A 120 -6.04 5.79 -8.39
C SER A 120 -6.54 6.98 -7.58
N CYS A 121 -5.70 8.01 -7.38
CA CYS A 121 -6.10 9.26 -6.71
C CYS A 121 -7.25 9.97 -7.45
N ILE A 122 -7.16 10.06 -8.78
CA ILE A 122 -8.23 10.63 -9.62
C ILE A 122 -9.48 9.77 -9.53
N ARG A 123 -9.36 8.44 -9.68
CA ARG A 123 -10.47 7.51 -9.60
C ARG A 123 -11.21 7.57 -8.25
N LEU A 124 -10.47 7.68 -7.16
CA LEU A 124 -11.06 7.79 -5.82
C LEU A 124 -11.89 9.07 -5.64
N GLN A 125 -11.59 10.13 -6.39
CA GLN A 125 -12.36 11.37 -6.40
C GLN A 125 -13.60 11.29 -7.30
N ILE A 126 -13.47 10.78 -8.54
CA ILE A 126 -14.56 10.84 -9.55
C ILE A 126 -15.31 9.52 -9.74
N GLY A 127 -14.84 8.45 -9.14
CA GLY A 127 -15.41 7.11 -9.29
C GLY A 127 -14.99 6.41 -10.59
N TYR A 128 -15.16 5.09 -10.58
CA TYR A 128 -14.74 4.22 -11.68
C TYR A 128 -15.42 4.53 -13.02
N PRO A 129 -16.78 4.67 -13.08
CA PRO A 129 -17.46 4.91 -14.34
C PRO A 129 -17.00 6.21 -15.02
N MET A 130 -16.82 7.29 -14.25
CA MET A 130 -16.38 8.56 -14.79
C MET A 130 -14.91 8.49 -15.24
N MET A 131 -14.03 7.88 -14.48
CA MET A 131 -12.63 7.66 -14.88
C MET A 131 -12.55 6.92 -16.22
N MET A 132 -13.29 5.80 -16.39
CA MET A 132 -13.30 5.03 -17.63
C MET A 132 -13.88 5.83 -18.80
N LYS A 133 -14.96 6.61 -18.58
CA LYS A 133 -15.51 7.50 -19.59
C LYS A 133 -14.44 8.49 -20.09
N LEU A 134 -13.80 9.21 -19.17
CA LEU A 134 -12.86 10.28 -19.52
C LEU A 134 -11.60 9.75 -20.21
N ILE A 135 -11.02 8.64 -19.72
CA ILE A 135 -9.82 8.07 -20.33
C ILE A 135 -10.10 7.50 -21.73
N ARG A 136 -11.31 6.96 -21.98
CA ARG A 136 -11.72 6.51 -23.31
C ARG A 136 -12.05 7.67 -24.25
N GLU A 137 -12.57 8.78 -23.73
CA GLU A 137 -12.87 10.00 -24.51
C GLU A 137 -11.60 10.70 -24.98
N ASN A 138 -10.62 10.93 -24.09
CA ASN A 138 -9.33 11.51 -24.42
C ASN A 138 -8.23 11.01 -23.45
N PRO A 139 -7.48 9.94 -23.81
CA PRO A 139 -6.42 9.40 -22.95
C PRO A 139 -5.28 10.40 -22.69
N GLU A 140 -4.96 11.30 -23.64
CA GLU A 140 -3.92 12.31 -23.46
C GLU A 140 -4.28 13.31 -22.36
N ALA A 141 -5.53 13.69 -22.25
CA ALA A 141 -6.00 14.55 -21.17
C ALA A 141 -5.89 13.85 -19.80
N MET A 142 -6.20 12.55 -19.72
CA MET A 142 -6.03 11.77 -18.48
C MET A 142 -4.53 11.58 -18.15
N LYS A 143 -3.68 11.30 -19.12
CA LYS A 143 -2.22 11.24 -18.94
C LYS A 143 -1.67 12.55 -18.38
N TYR A 144 -2.14 13.70 -18.91
CA TYR A 144 -1.79 15.01 -18.37
C TYR A 144 -2.22 15.15 -16.90
N ALA A 145 -3.47 14.84 -16.58
CA ALA A 145 -3.98 14.92 -15.21
C ALA A 145 -3.17 14.03 -14.26
N CYS A 146 -2.88 12.79 -14.67
CA CYS A 146 -2.03 11.87 -13.90
C CYS A 146 -0.61 12.43 -13.71
N SER A 147 -0.03 13.12 -14.70
CA SER A 147 1.28 13.75 -14.55
C SER A 147 1.28 14.89 -13.52
N VAL A 148 0.22 15.69 -13.48
CA VAL A 148 0.04 16.76 -12.47
C VAL A 148 -0.03 16.15 -11.07
N VAL A 149 -0.84 15.11 -10.88
CA VAL A 149 -0.96 14.39 -9.59
C VAL A 149 0.39 13.76 -9.21
N ALA A 150 1.12 13.18 -10.16
CA ALA A 150 2.42 12.57 -9.91
C ALA A 150 3.44 13.58 -9.35
N GLU A 151 3.48 14.80 -9.85
CA GLU A 151 4.39 15.83 -9.31
C GLU A 151 4.07 16.16 -7.85
N ASP A 152 2.80 16.29 -7.49
CA ASP A 152 2.41 16.54 -6.12
C ASP A 152 2.67 15.32 -5.21
N LEU A 153 2.47 14.10 -5.71
CA LEU A 153 2.80 12.87 -4.96
C LEU A 153 4.31 12.77 -4.68
N LYS A 154 5.17 13.22 -5.57
CA LYS A 154 6.62 13.32 -5.29
C LYS A 154 6.92 14.28 -4.14
N LEU A 155 6.21 15.41 -4.06
CA LEU A 155 6.32 16.35 -2.92
C LEU A 155 5.84 15.70 -1.62
N LEU A 156 4.74 14.93 -1.67
CA LEU A 156 4.24 14.16 -0.54
C LEU A 156 5.25 13.10 -0.09
N VAL A 157 5.76 12.28 -1.02
CA VAL A 157 6.76 11.24 -0.75
C VAL A 157 7.98 11.82 -0.04
N ARG A 158 8.54 12.90 -0.58
CA ARG A 158 9.68 13.59 0.07
C ARG A 158 9.31 14.07 1.47
N GLY A 159 8.14 14.71 1.63
CA GLY A 159 7.70 15.24 2.91
C GLY A 159 7.48 14.17 3.98
N VAL A 160 6.86 13.04 3.63
CA VAL A 160 6.63 11.96 4.62
C VAL A 160 7.91 11.23 5.01
N ILE A 161 8.89 11.14 4.12
CA ILE A 161 10.19 10.53 4.41
C ILE A 161 11.12 11.51 5.15
N GLU A 162 11.41 12.68 4.54
CA GLU A 162 12.43 13.58 5.05
C GLU A 162 11.95 14.46 6.22
N GLU A 163 10.66 14.89 6.24
CA GLU A 163 10.14 15.78 7.28
C GLU A 163 9.41 15.02 8.39
N ALA A 164 8.59 14.02 8.02
CA ALA A 164 7.82 13.27 9.00
C ALA A 164 8.60 12.07 9.58
N GLY A 165 9.64 11.59 8.90
CA GLY A 165 10.51 10.52 9.36
C GLY A 165 9.97 9.12 9.14
N ALA A 166 9.05 8.92 8.19
CA ALA A 166 8.72 7.58 7.71
C ALA A 166 9.94 6.97 7.00
N ASP A 167 10.13 5.66 7.11
CA ASP A 167 11.29 4.97 6.51
C ASP A 167 11.16 4.86 4.99
N GLY A 168 9.94 4.80 4.48
CA GLY A 168 9.63 4.71 3.06
C GLY A 168 8.14 4.83 2.81
N ILE A 169 7.71 4.38 1.62
CA ILE A 169 6.30 4.36 1.24
C ILE A 169 5.80 2.94 0.96
N PHE A 170 4.49 2.76 1.18
CA PHE A 170 3.72 1.64 0.66
C PHE A 170 2.94 2.16 -0.55
N TYR A 171 3.49 1.93 -1.74
CA TYR A 171 2.96 2.47 -2.99
C TYR A 171 1.89 1.54 -3.57
N SER A 172 0.63 1.92 -3.49
CA SER A 172 -0.49 1.12 -3.97
C SER A 172 -0.85 1.46 -5.41
N VAL A 173 -0.55 0.54 -6.32
CA VAL A 173 -0.97 0.60 -7.73
C VAL A 173 -2.20 -0.28 -7.96
N GLN A 174 -3.08 0.20 -8.80
CA GLN A 174 -4.40 -0.39 -9.05
C GLN A 174 -4.76 -0.25 -10.54
N ASN A 175 -6.00 -0.57 -10.89
CA ASN A 175 -6.57 -0.36 -12.22
C ASN A 175 -5.99 -1.28 -13.31
N ALA A 176 -5.32 -2.39 -12.92
CA ALA A 176 -4.81 -3.40 -13.85
C ALA A 176 -5.70 -4.65 -13.94
N GLU A 177 -6.94 -4.55 -13.48
CA GLU A 177 -7.92 -5.61 -13.60
C GLU A 177 -8.05 -6.05 -15.07
N ILE A 178 -8.08 -7.36 -15.30
CA ILE A 178 -8.01 -7.95 -16.65
C ILE A 178 -9.13 -7.51 -17.60
N ASP A 179 -10.23 -6.99 -17.06
CA ASP A 179 -11.42 -6.52 -17.79
C ASP A 179 -11.42 -4.99 -18.05
N ARG A 180 -10.44 -4.23 -17.57
CA ARG A 180 -10.41 -2.75 -17.62
C ARG A 180 -9.66 -2.21 -18.83
N PHE A 181 -8.38 -2.59 -18.93
CA PHE A 181 -7.47 -2.13 -19.97
C PHE A 181 -6.82 -3.32 -20.66
N THR A 182 -6.46 -3.16 -21.93
CA THR A 182 -5.48 -4.03 -22.55
C THR A 182 -4.10 -3.76 -21.93
N ALA A 183 -3.15 -4.67 -22.11
CA ALA A 183 -1.79 -4.44 -21.60
C ALA A 183 -1.12 -3.20 -22.25
N GLU A 184 -1.42 -2.95 -23.53
CA GLU A 184 -0.91 -1.79 -24.27
C GLU A 184 -1.50 -0.49 -23.74
N GLU A 185 -2.83 -0.41 -23.55
CA GLU A 185 -3.50 0.75 -22.98
C GLU A 185 -2.97 1.08 -21.59
N TYR A 186 -2.82 0.08 -20.72
CA TYR A 186 -2.28 0.31 -19.37
C TYR A 186 -0.85 0.87 -19.43
N ARG A 187 0.00 0.26 -20.26
CA ARG A 187 1.39 0.71 -20.41
C ARG A 187 1.52 2.11 -21.01
N ASP A 188 0.64 2.49 -21.91
CA ASP A 188 0.66 3.84 -22.50
C ASP A 188 0.00 4.87 -21.58
N TRP A 189 -1.15 4.56 -20.97
CA TRP A 189 -1.96 5.55 -20.28
C TRP A 189 -1.64 5.70 -18.79
N VAL A 190 -1.21 4.61 -18.12
CA VAL A 190 -1.08 4.55 -16.67
C VAL A 190 0.37 4.44 -16.20
N THR A 191 1.13 3.51 -16.79
CA THR A 191 2.51 3.22 -16.38
C THR A 191 3.42 4.45 -16.28
N PRO A 192 3.39 5.45 -17.18
CA PRO A 192 4.31 6.58 -17.11
C PRO A 192 4.19 7.37 -15.81
N SER A 193 2.97 7.66 -15.37
CA SER A 193 2.74 8.39 -14.12
C SER A 193 3.02 7.56 -12.87
N ASP A 194 2.68 6.26 -12.89
CA ASP A 194 2.96 5.34 -11.80
C ASP A 194 4.47 5.23 -11.56
N LYS A 195 5.25 5.00 -12.65
CA LYS A 195 6.70 4.89 -12.56
C LYS A 195 7.37 6.20 -12.16
N ALA A 196 6.87 7.35 -12.59
CA ALA A 196 7.40 8.64 -12.21
C ALA A 196 7.40 8.84 -10.67
N VAL A 197 6.37 8.35 -9.98
CA VAL A 197 6.30 8.39 -8.51
C VAL A 197 7.17 7.30 -7.88
N LEU A 198 7.09 6.05 -8.39
CA LEU A 198 7.84 4.92 -7.85
C LEU A 198 9.36 5.12 -7.95
N ASP A 199 9.84 5.53 -9.13
CA ASP A 199 11.26 5.77 -9.37
C ASP A 199 11.78 6.94 -8.50
N PHE A 200 10.95 7.99 -8.33
CA PHE A 200 11.27 9.06 -7.39
C PHE A 200 11.35 8.55 -5.96
N ALA A 201 10.39 7.76 -5.49
CA ALA A 201 10.40 7.19 -4.15
C ALA A 201 11.65 6.33 -3.92
N ASN A 202 12.03 5.51 -4.89
CA ASN A 202 13.24 4.68 -4.83
C ASN A 202 14.53 5.50 -4.85
N SER A 203 14.50 6.74 -5.37
CA SER A 203 15.65 7.65 -5.29
C SER A 203 15.80 8.31 -3.91
N VAL A 204 14.75 8.30 -3.09
CA VAL A 204 14.71 8.93 -1.76
C VAL A 204 14.90 7.90 -0.63
N SER A 205 14.42 6.67 -0.80
CA SER A 205 14.54 5.61 0.21
C SER A 205 14.68 4.23 -0.43
N ASP A 206 15.46 3.35 0.21
CA ASP A 206 15.58 1.92 -0.10
C ASP A 206 14.58 1.06 0.70
N MET A 207 13.68 1.66 1.47
CA MET A 207 12.68 1.00 2.30
C MET A 207 11.26 1.10 1.71
N ASN A 208 11.12 1.15 0.39
CA ASN A 208 9.81 1.21 -0.25
C ASN A 208 9.23 -0.19 -0.52
N ALA A 209 7.92 -0.31 -0.40
CA ALA A 209 7.17 -1.46 -0.88
C ALA A 209 6.13 -1.04 -1.92
N ILE A 210 5.94 -1.86 -2.96
CA ILE A 210 4.84 -1.69 -3.92
C ILE A 210 3.73 -2.71 -3.63
N HIS A 211 2.49 -2.29 -3.75
CA HIS A 211 1.31 -3.13 -3.58
C HIS A 211 0.49 -3.21 -4.86
N PHE A 212 0.43 -4.39 -5.43
CA PHE A 212 -0.43 -4.73 -6.56
C PHE A 212 -1.83 -5.08 -6.03
N CYS A 213 -2.69 -4.08 -5.96
CA CYS A 213 -3.95 -4.17 -5.25
C CYS A 213 -5.07 -4.73 -6.14
N ALA A 214 -5.71 -5.81 -5.71
CA ALA A 214 -6.89 -6.38 -6.34
C ALA A 214 -8.17 -6.03 -5.54
N TRP A 215 -8.36 -4.77 -5.18
CA TRP A 215 -9.38 -4.30 -4.24
C TRP A 215 -10.83 -4.57 -4.69
N GLU A 216 -11.11 -4.68 -6.00
CA GLU A 216 -12.42 -5.05 -6.52
C GLU A 216 -12.69 -6.56 -6.56
N GLY A 217 -11.73 -7.39 -6.16
CA GLY A 217 -11.83 -8.83 -6.25
C GLY A 217 -11.71 -9.37 -7.68
N VAL A 218 -11.24 -8.56 -8.61
CA VAL A 218 -10.95 -8.94 -10.00
C VAL A 218 -9.44 -9.13 -10.13
N ARG A 219 -9.05 -10.24 -10.78
CA ARG A 219 -7.66 -10.58 -11.04
C ARG A 219 -6.93 -9.48 -11.80
N ASN A 220 -5.71 -9.18 -11.39
CA ASN A 220 -4.85 -8.22 -12.08
C ASN A 220 -4.15 -8.84 -13.29
N ARG A 221 -3.88 -8.00 -14.29
CA ARG A 221 -2.96 -8.29 -15.38
C ARG A 221 -1.53 -8.00 -14.94
N LEU A 222 -0.92 -8.88 -14.15
CA LEU A 222 0.39 -8.67 -13.53
C LEU A 222 1.50 -8.34 -14.53
N SER A 223 1.36 -8.77 -15.80
CA SER A 223 2.33 -8.48 -16.87
C SER A 223 2.52 -6.99 -17.19
N VAL A 224 1.61 -6.10 -16.76
CA VAL A 224 1.79 -4.66 -16.95
C VAL A 224 2.73 -4.04 -15.92
N TRP A 225 3.06 -4.80 -14.86
CA TRP A 225 3.91 -4.38 -13.75
C TRP A 225 5.29 -5.08 -13.71
N GLU A 226 5.63 -5.85 -14.76
CA GLU A 226 6.89 -6.59 -14.83
C GLU A 226 8.16 -5.73 -14.71
N ASP A 227 8.09 -4.45 -15.08
CA ASP A 227 9.20 -3.50 -15.01
C ASP A 227 9.12 -2.52 -13.83
N TYR A 228 8.12 -2.66 -12.94
CA TYR A 228 8.08 -1.93 -11.69
C TYR A 228 9.08 -2.54 -10.71
N ARG A 229 9.85 -1.70 -10.03
CA ARG A 229 10.92 -2.16 -9.12
C ARG A 229 10.74 -1.56 -7.73
N ALA A 230 10.72 -2.42 -6.73
CA ALA A 230 10.79 -2.07 -5.32
C ALA A 230 11.51 -3.18 -4.55
N PRO A 231 12.12 -2.90 -3.40
CA PRO A 231 12.69 -3.91 -2.52
C PRO A 231 11.70 -4.99 -2.09
N VAL A 232 10.43 -4.58 -1.90
CA VAL A 232 9.35 -5.45 -1.46
C VAL A 232 8.14 -5.29 -2.39
N VAL A 233 7.54 -6.42 -2.77
CA VAL A 233 6.27 -6.48 -3.51
C VAL A 233 5.20 -7.13 -2.64
N SER A 234 4.07 -6.45 -2.47
CA SER A 234 2.84 -7.00 -1.91
C SER A 234 1.84 -7.25 -3.04
N TRP A 235 1.13 -8.38 -2.98
CA TRP A 235 0.15 -8.78 -3.99
C TRP A 235 -1.07 -9.44 -3.34
N SER A 236 -2.14 -9.65 -4.12
CA SER A 236 -3.34 -10.35 -3.67
C SER A 236 -3.24 -11.83 -4.01
N ARG A 237 -2.67 -12.63 -3.10
CA ARG A 237 -2.43 -14.07 -3.29
C ARG A 237 -3.66 -14.82 -3.78
N PHE A 238 -4.81 -14.56 -3.17
CA PHE A 238 -6.05 -15.28 -3.45
C PHE A 238 -6.78 -14.78 -4.69
N ILE A 239 -6.72 -13.50 -5.01
CA ILE A 239 -7.38 -12.92 -6.18
C ILE A 239 -6.53 -13.13 -7.44
N ASP A 240 -5.22 -12.91 -7.34
CA ASP A 240 -4.29 -13.09 -8.45
C ASP A 240 -3.89 -14.56 -8.67
N GLU A 241 -4.34 -15.47 -7.77
CA GLU A 241 -4.10 -16.92 -7.84
C GLU A 241 -2.60 -17.26 -7.96
N MET A 242 -1.75 -16.56 -7.21
CA MET A 242 -0.30 -16.75 -7.21
C MET A 242 0.18 -17.08 -5.80
N ASP A 243 0.76 -18.27 -5.59
CA ASP A 243 1.25 -18.67 -4.28
C ASP A 243 2.58 -17.98 -3.90
N ILE A 244 2.98 -18.07 -2.64
CA ILE A 244 4.15 -17.39 -2.06
C ILE A 244 5.43 -17.68 -2.87
N ARG A 245 5.69 -18.95 -3.19
CA ARG A 245 6.88 -19.35 -3.94
C ARG A 245 6.85 -18.81 -5.38
N GLU A 246 5.72 -18.91 -6.04
CA GLU A 246 5.51 -18.37 -7.38
C GLU A 246 5.72 -16.86 -7.42
N ALA A 247 5.22 -16.13 -6.39
CA ALA A 247 5.42 -14.70 -6.28
C ALA A 247 6.91 -14.33 -6.08
N GLN A 248 7.64 -15.07 -5.23
CA GLN A 248 9.09 -14.88 -5.05
C GLN A 248 9.89 -15.07 -6.35
N GLU A 249 9.49 -16.06 -7.16
CA GLU A 249 10.11 -16.34 -8.45
C GLU A 249 9.72 -15.29 -9.50
N HIS A 250 8.43 -14.93 -9.55
CA HIS A 250 7.90 -13.97 -10.51
C HIS A 250 8.47 -12.55 -10.31
N PHE A 251 8.44 -12.06 -9.06
CA PHE A 251 8.89 -10.69 -8.76
C PHE A 251 10.41 -10.58 -8.51
N GLY A 252 11.08 -11.68 -8.18
CA GLY A 252 12.54 -11.72 -7.96
C GLY A 252 13.03 -10.95 -6.74
N CYS A 253 12.14 -10.50 -5.83
CA CYS A 253 12.44 -9.72 -4.65
C CYS A 253 11.77 -10.30 -3.39
N THR A 254 11.80 -9.56 -2.27
CA THR A 254 11.02 -9.93 -1.08
C THR A 254 9.53 -9.73 -1.35
N VAL A 255 8.71 -10.73 -1.03
CA VAL A 255 7.25 -10.67 -1.18
C VAL A 255 6.56 -10.52 0.16
N TRP A 256 5.47 -9.74 0.20
CA TRP A 256 4.70 -9.43 1.40
C TRP A 256 3.23 -9.73 1.18
N GLY A 257 2.70 -10.76 1.86
CA GLY A 257 1.31 -11.20 1.76
C GLY A 257 1.11 -12.52 2.49
N GLY A 258 -0.02 -13.18 2.27
CA GLY A 258 -0.25 -14.50 2.84
C GLY A 258 -1.70 -14.83 3.15
N PHE A 259 -2.33 -14.14 4.10
CA PHE A 259 -3.72 -14.40 4.49
C PHE A 259 -4.71 -13.65 3.60
N ASP A 260 -5.82 -14.30 3.30
CA ASP A 260 -6.97 -13.65 2.67
C ASP A 260 -7.54 -12.58 3.60
N ASN A 261 -7.65 -11.36 3.10
CA ASN A 261 -8.14 -10.21 3.87
C ASN A 261 -9.67 -10.10 3.92
N ARG A 262 -10.40 -10.91 3.14
CA ARG A 262 -11.86 -10.79 3.01
C ARG A 262 -12.58 -11.30 4.26
N PRO A 263 -13.68 -10.66 4.70
CA PRO A 263 -14.49 -11.13 5.81
C PRO A 263 -14.99 -12.56 5.61
N GLY A 264 -15.09 -13.30 6.69
CA GLY A 264 -15.56 -14.69 6.69
C GLY A 264 -14.57 -15.73 6.18
N THR A 265 -13.37 -15.32 5.73
CA THR A 265 -12.30 -16.25 5.31
C THR A 265 -11.52 -16.79 6.49
N PHE A 266 -10.50 -17.61 6.22
CA PHE A 266 -9.77 -18.36 7.23
C PHE A 266 -9.31 -17.53 8.44
N LEU A 267 -8.68 -16.36 8.20
CA LEU A 267 -8.18 -15.52 9.29
C LEU A 267 -9.30 -15.01 10.23
N TYR A 268 -10.53 -14.91 9.74
CA TYR A 268 -11.70 -14.46 10.53
C TYR A 268 -12.37 -15.59 11.33
N THR A 269 -12.30 -16.82 10.86
CA THR A 269 -13.11 -17.93 11.38
C THR A 269 -12.31 -19.03 12.08
N ALA A 270 -11.03 -19.23 11.73
CA ALA A 270 -10.19 -20.29 12.26
C ALA A 270 -9.90 -20.13 13.77
N THR A 271 -9.63 -21.22 14.44
CA THR A 271 -9.13 -21.23 15.84
C THR A 271 -7.70 -20.69 15.89
N ARG A 272 -7.22 -20.38 17.10
CA ARG A 272 -5.85 -19.95 17.31
C ARG A 272 -4.85 -21.00 16.83
N GLU A 273 -5.09 -22.26 17.16
CA GLU A 273 -4.23 -23.40 16.79
C GLU A 273 -4.15 -23.56 15.27
N GLU A 274 -5.26 -23.37 14.55
CA GLU A 274 -5.29 -23.43 13.09
C GLU A 274 -4.52 -22.25 12.48
N ILE A 275 -4.64 -21.04 13.03
CA ILE A 275 -3.86 -19.86 12.61
C ILE A 275 -2.36 -20.10 12.83
N GLU A 276 -1.96 -20.65 14.00
CA GLU A 276 -0.55 -20.98 14.29
C GLU A 276 -0.01 -22.01 13.27
N GLN A 277 -0.78 -23.05 12.95
CA GLN A 277 -0.40 -24.06 11.97
C GLN A 277 -0.28 -23.49 10.55
N GLU A 278 -1.23 -22.65 10.10
CA GLU A 278 -1.19 -22.05 8.77
C GLU A 278 -0.03 -21.05 8.66
N THR A 279 0.23 -20.27 9.72
CA THR A 279 1.39 -19.39 9.81
C THR A 279 2.70 -20.16 9.59
N ALA A 280 2.90 -21.24 10.33
CA ALA A 280 4.09 -22.10 10.18
C ALA A 280 4.19 -22.70 8.77
N ARG A 281 3.05 -23.09 8.19
CA ARG A 281 2.97 -23.65 6.84
C ARG A 281 3.39 -22.63 5.76
N MET A 282 2.91 -21.37 5.87
CA MET A 282 3.30 -20.29 4.95
C MET A 282 4.78 -19.95 5.06
N ILE A 283 5.32 -19.89 6.28
CA ILE A 283 6.75 -19.67 6.52
C ILE A 283 7.59 -20.79 5.91
N SER A 284 7.22 -22.04 6.12
CA SER A 284 7.90 -23.20 5.51
C SER A 284 7.87 -23.12 3.96
N ARG A 285 6.73 -22.76 3.38
CA ARG A 285 6.59 -22.59 1.92
C ARG A 285 7.47 -21.50 1.36
N SER A 286 7.68 -20.40 2.08
CA SER A 286 8.55 -19.30 1.64
C SER A 286 10.03 -19.67 1.60
N GLY A 287 10.43 -20.74 2.28
CA GLY A 287 11.84 -21.13 2.44
C GLY A 287 12.60 -20.28 3.44
N GLY A 288 11.91 -19.49 4.28
CA GLY A 288 12.51 -18.73 5.38
C GLY A 288 13.22 -17.43 4.98
N THR A 289 13.23 -17.06 3.71
CA THR A 289 13.88 -15.83 3.22
C THR A 289 13.02 -15.15 2.17
N ARG A 290 13.29 -13.87 1.89
CA ARG A 290 12.57 -13.04 0.90
C ARG A 290 11.05 -13.07 1.10
N TYR A 291 10.62 -13.09 2.37
CA TYR A 291 9.22 -13.14 2.74
C TYR A 291 8.90 -12.25 3.94
N ILE A 292 7.77 -11.58 3.87
CA ILE A 292 7.12 -10.87 4.95
C ILE A 292 5.70 -11.41 5.03
N LEU A 293 5.32 -11.93 6.19
CA LEU A 293 3.99 -12.47 6.39
C LEU A 293 2.98 -11.34 6.59
N GLY A 294 1.92 -11.35 5.80
CA GLY A 294 0.89 -10.33 5.80
C GLY A 294 -0.47 -10.84 5.37
N SER A 295 -1.30 -9.93 4.95
CA SER A 295 -2.58 -10.16 4.29
C SER A 295 -2.56 -9.62 2.86
N ASP A 296 -3.48 -10.09 2.02
CA ASP A 296 -3.59 -9.67 0.61
C ASP A 296 -3.85 -8.17 0.46
N CYS A 297 -4.60 -7.59 1.38
CA CYS A 297 -4.88 -6.16 1.45
C CYS A 297 -5.27 -5.78 2.89
N SER A 298 -5.86 -4.58 3.07
CA SER A 298 -6.39 -4.11 4.37
C SER A 298 -7.41 -5.08 4.95
N LEU A 299 -7.24 -5.42 6.22
CA LEU A 299 -8.20 -6.21 6.98
C LEU A 299 -9.39 -5.34 7.38
N HIS A 300 -10.57 -5.93 7.47
CA HIS A 300 -11.78 -5.25 7.93
C HIS A 300 -11.76 -4.99 9.44
N ASP A 301 -12.49 -3.96 9.88
CA ASP A 301 -12.54 -3.53 11.28
C ASP A 301 -13.10 -4.60 12.22
N GLU A 302 -13.99 -5.47 11.72
CA GLU A 302 -14.59 -6.58 12.46
C GLU A 302 -13.59 -7.66 12.88
N LEU A 303 -12.41 -7.75 12.26
CA LEU A 303 -11.37 -8.68 12.68
C LEU A 303 -10.78 -8.23 14.03
N PRO A 304 -10.84 -9.03 15.11
CA PRO A 304 -10.19 -8.67 16.37
C PRO A 304 -8.65 -8.58 16.19
N GLU A 305 -8.03 -7.54 16.77
CA GLU A 305 -6.57 -7.34 16.71
C GLU A 305 -5.80 -8.52 17.34
N GLU A 306 -6.42 -9.21 18.29
CA GLU A 306 -5.88 -10.42 18.90
C GLU A 306 -5.54 -11.50 17.86
N ARG A 307 -6.32 -11.62 16.78
CA ARG A 307 -6.06 -12.62 15.72
C ARG A 307 -4.80 -12.29 14.93
N ILE A 308 -4.51 -11.00 14.73
CA ILE A 308 -3.24 -10.54 14.14
C ILE A 308 -2.10 -10.84 15.12
N ARG A 309 -2.31 -10.63 16.42
CA ARG A 309 -1.31 -10.98 17.45
C ARG A 309 -0.99 -12.47 17.44
N TRP A 310 -1.96 -13.37 17.27
CA TRP A 310 -1.70 -14.82 17.15
C TRP A 310 -0.76 -15.15 15.99
N VAL A 311 -0.93 -14.48 14.85
CA VAL A 311 -0.02 -14.61 13.70
C VAL A 311 1.40 -14.12 14.06
N SER A 312 1.52 -12.96 14.72
CA SER A 312 2.81 -12.42 15.14
C SER A 312 3.52 -13.33 16.15
N GLU A 313 2.77 -13.90 17.11
CA GLU A 313 3.31 -14.86 18.09
C GLU A 313 3.72 -16.19 17.45
N ALA A 314 2.94 -16.67 16.47
CA ALA A 314 3.23 -17.91 15.74
C ALA A 314 4.50 -17.76 14.88
N ALA A 315 4.65 -16.64 14.17
CA ALA A 315 5.82 -16.38 13.33
C ALA A 315 7.15 -16.38 14.10
N ARG A 316 7.11 -15.99 15.41
CA ARG A 316 8.31 -16.03 16.28
C ARG A 316 8.70 -17.44 16.74
N LYS A 317 7.79 -18.41 16.60
CA LYS A 317 8.02 -19.81 17.02
C LYS A 317 8.39 -20.71 15.84
N ALA A 318 8.09 -20.27 14.61
CA ALA A 318 8.31 -21.02 13.40
C ALA A 318 9.72 -20.81 12.85
#